data_932f4632a0dd112cac81847e24166ebb
#
_entry.id   932f4632a0dd112cac81847e24166ebb
#
_cell.length_a   1.000
_cell.length_b   1.000
_cell.length_c   1.000
_cell.angle_alpha   90.00
_cell.angle_beta   90.00
_cell.angle_gamma   90.00
#
_symmetry.space_group_name_H-M   'P 1'
#
loop_
_entity.id
_entity.type
_entity.pdbx_description
1 polymer ?
#
loop_
_entity_poly.entity_id
_entity_poly.type
_entity_poly.pdbx_seq_one_letter_code
_entity_poly.pdbx_strand_id
1 'polypeptide(L)'
;MKKILLFSLALLSFNQMDAQNFSRKDSLQGGLREERTCYDVLRYNLDIKINPTEKSIVGYNEIIFKVDDNTSKIQVDLFENMKIESIIWKNKKLDYKRDFGAVFIEFPEELKKGTTQTITFNYSGNPIIAKNAPWDGGFVFTKDKKENSWIGVAVQGTGASLWYPCKDSQTDEPDNGASIKVAVPNGLMNVSNGRFLGSTDLKDGYTRWDWEVKNPIN
;
A
#
# COMPACT_ATOMS: atom_id res chain seq x y z
N MET A 1 28.62 -13.16 50.41
CA MET A 1 27.69 -12.00 50.35
C MET A 1 27.78 -11.17 49.07
N LYS A 2 28.99 -10.76 48.58
CA LYS A 2 29.10 -9.97 47.31
C LYS A 2 28.54 -10.67 46.05
N LYS A 3 28.64 -12.00 45.95
CA LYS A 3 28.12 -12.75 44.76
C LYS A 3 26.58 -12.87 44.74
N ILE A 4 25.95 -12.89 45.91
CA ILE A 4 24.48 -12.95 46.05
C ILE A 4 23.87 -11.57 45.68
N LEU A 5 24.58 -10.50 46.05
CA LEU A 5 24.13 -9.13 45.69
C LEU A 5 24.17 -8.86 44.20
N LEU A 6 25.18 -9.37 43.50
CA LEU A 6 25.29 -9.26 42.04
C LEU A 6 24.19 -10.06 41.30
N PHE A 7 23.81 -11.22 41.83
CA PHE A 7 22.75 -12.04 41.26
C PHE A 7 21.36 -11.42 41.44
N SER A 8 21.09 -10.79 42.59
CA SER A 8 19.85 -10.06 42.85
C SER A 8 19.77 -8.76 42.04
N LEU A 9 20.88 -8.09 41.70
CA LEU A 9 20.88 -6.90 40.84
C LEU A 9 20.62 -7.29 39.38
N ALA A 10 21.12 -8.45 38.92
CA ALA A 10 20.85 -8.97 37.58
C ALA A 10 19.38 -9.40 37.41
N LEU A 11 18.71 -9.91 38.45
CA LEU A 11 17.29 -10.24 38.41
C LEU A 11 16.37 -9.00 38.40
N LEU A 12 16.81 -7.88 38.97
CA LEU A 12 16.06 -6.62 38.94
C LEU A 12 16.12 -5.89 37.58
N SER A 13 17.14 -6.14 36.74
CA SER A 13 17.25 -5.56 35.41
C SER A 13 16.37 -6.25 34.35
N PHE A 14 15.77 -7.41 34.65
CA PHE A 14 14.85 -8.09 33.74
C PHE A 14 13.38 -7.63 33.82
N ASN A 15 13.04 -6.72 34.75
CA ASN A 15 11.65 -6.30 34.97
C ASN A 15 11.24 -5.02 34.21
N GLN A 16 12.03 -4.52 33.29
CA GLN A 16 11.66 -3.38 32.43
C GLN A 16 11.63 -3.77 30.95
N MET A 17 11.00 -4.89 30.62
CA MET A 17 10.47 -5.07 29.28
C MET A 17 9.07 -4.47 29.29
N ASP A 18 8.95 -3.18 29.02
CA ASP A 18 7.68 -2.59 28.65
C ASP A 18 7.17 -3.35 27.43
N ALA A 19 6.14 -4.16 27.64
CA ALA A 19 5.41 -4.76 26.52
C ALA A 19 4.89 -3.62 25.67
N GLN A 20 5.26 -3.59 24.39
CA GLN A 20 4.76 -2.61 23.43
C GLN A 20 3.23 -2.62 23.49
N ASN A 21 2.63 -1.53 23.94
CA ASN A 21 1.19 -1.36 23.93
C ASN A 21 0.74 -1.18 22.47
N PHE A 22 0.23 -2.23 21.87
CA PHE A 22 -0.34 -2.15 20.52
C PHE A 22 -1.59 -1.26 20.53
N SER A 23 -1.58 -0.24 19.69
CA SER A 23 -2.73 0.61 19.46
C SER A 23 -3.77 -0.09 18.59
N ARG A 24 -5.00 0.50 18.52
CA ARG A 24 -6.00 0.04 17.55
C ARG A 24 -5.48 0.08 16.12
N LYS A 25 -4.71 1.10 15.77
CA LYS A 25 -4.09 1.24 14.45
C LYS A 25 -3.18 0.05 14.12
N ASP A 26 -2.31 -0.35 15.06
CA ASP A 26 -1.41 -1.50 14.88
C ASP A 26 -2.20 -2.80 14.69
N SER A 27 -3.28 -2.98 15.47
CA SER A 27 -4.16 -4.14 15.33
C SER A 27 -4.89 -4.17 14.00
N LEU A 28 -5.27 -3.01 13.45
CA LEU A 28 -5.90 -2.89 12.15
C LEU A 28 -4.94 -3.18 11.00
N GLN A 29 -3.69 -2.75 11.11
CA GLN A 29 -2.66 -2.93 10.10
C GLN A 29 -2.03 -4.34 10.13
N GLY A 30 -1.72 -4.88 11.31
CA GLY A 30 -1.01 -6.15 11.49
C GLY A 30 -1.89 -7.37 11.76
N GLY A 31 -3.15 -7.19 12.16
CA GLY A 31 -4.02 -8.28 12.59
C GLY A 31 -4.57 -9.12 11.45
N LEU A 32 -4.56 -10.45 11.63
CA LEU A 32 -5.19 -11.42 10.72
C LEU A 32 -6.67 -11.61 11.11
N ARG A 33 -7.51 -10.65 10.75
CA ARG A 33 -8.95 -10.71 10.99
C ARG A 33 -9.67 -11.34 9.81
N GLU A 34 -10.92 -11.74 10.02
CA GLU A 34 -11.74 -12.40 8.98
C GLU A 34 -11.78 -11.58 7.67
N GLU A 35 -11.90 -10.25 7.75
CA GLU A 35 -11.94 -9.38 6.58
C GLU A 35 -10.63 -9.35 5.79
N ARG A 36 -9.53 -9.84 6.37
CA ARG A 36 -8.23 -9.99 5.69
C ARG A 36 -7.93 -11.42 5.28
N THR A 37 -8.38 -12.42 6.05
CA THR A 37 -8.08 -13.83 5.79
C THR A 37 -9.07 -14.50 4.85
N CYS A 38 -10.24 -13.89 4.61
CA CYS A 38 -11.29 -14.44 3.74
C CYS A 38 -10.98 -14.32 2.23
N TYR A 39 -9.88 -13.68 1.85
CA TYR A 39 -9.48 -13.54 0.46
C TYR A 39 -7.95 -13.53 0.29
N ASP A 40 -7.52 -13.91 -0.89
CA ASP A 40 -6.14 -14.00 -1.34
C ASP A 40 -5.94 -13.13 -2.58
N VAL A 41 -4.92 -12.28 -2.60
CA VAL A 41 -4.68 -11.36 -3.71
C VAL A 41 -3.97 -12.09 -4.84
N LEU A 42 -4.60 -12.11 -6.00
CA LEU A 42 -4.01 -12.70 -7.19
C LEU A 42 -3.18 -11.70 -8.01
N ARG A 43 -3.62 -10.44 -8.10
CA ARG A 43 -2.94 -9.45 -8.95
C ARG A 43 -3.31 -8.02 -8.59
N TYR A 44 -2.35 -7.12 -8.75
CA TYR A 44 -2.55 -5.67 -8.77
C TYR A 44 -2.33 -5.11 -10.17
N ASN A 45 -3.21 -4.19 -10.61
CA ASN A 45 -3.02 -3.39 -11.81
C ASN A 45 -3.08 -1.91 -11.43
N LEU A 46 -1.92 -1.34 -11.14
CA LEU A 46 -1.77 0.04 -10.69
C LEU A 46 -1.61 0.96 -11.90
N ASP A 47 -2.42 2.02 -11.97
CA ASP A 47 -2.29 3.10 -12.95
C ASP A 47 -2.44 4.45 -12.26
N ILE A 48 -1.34 5.20 -12.19
CA ILE A 48 -1.25 6.44 -11.42
C ILE A 48 -0.58 7.55 -12.23
N LYS A 49 -0.91 8.77 -11.85
CA LYS A 49 -0.28 10.01 -12.33
C LYS A 49 0.30 10.76 -11.13
N ILE A 50 1.56 11.15 -11.22
CA ILE A 50 2.28 11.86 -10.17
C ILE A 50 2.46 13.31 -10.61
N ASN A 51 2.02 14.26 -9.78
CA ASN A 51 2.29 15.68 -9.96
C ASN A 51 3.39 16.12 -8.99
N PRO A 52 4.63 16.36 -9.46
CA PRO A 52 5.74 16.77 -8.59
C PRO A 52 5.55 18.16 -7.97
N THR A 53 4.87 19.07 -8.65
CA THR A 53 4.64 20.43 -8.18
C THR A 53 3.69 20.46 -7.00
N GLU A 54 2.59 19.73 -7.10
CA GLU A 54 1.59 19.60 -6.03
C GLU A 54 1.94 18.50 -5.03
N LYS A 55 2.97 17.70 -5.31
CA LYS A 55 3.37 16.53 -4.54
C LYS A 55 2.20 15.57 -4.32
N SER A 56 1.44 15.35 -5.37
CA SER A 56 0.20 14.58 -5.33
C SER A 56 0.24 13.37 -6.26
N ILE A 57 -0.63 12.40 -5.95
CA ILE A 57 -0.88 11.20 -6.74
C ILE A 57 -2.37 11.14 -7.02
N VAL A 58 -2.74 10.72 -8.22
CA VAL A 58 -4.10 10.36 -8.60
C VAL A 58 -4.08 9.13 -9.49
N GLY A 59 -5.03 8.24 -9.31
CA GLY A 59 -5.15 7.05 -10.14
C GLY A 59 -6.03 5.98 -9.51
N TYR A 60 -5.76 4.74 -9.88
CA TYR A 60 -6.46 3.58 -9.34
C TYR A 60 -5.55 2.36 -9.20
N ASN A 61 -5.97 1.44 -8.36
CA ASN A 61 -5.48 0.07 -8.36
C ASN A 61 -6.66 -0.86 -8.61
N GLU A 62 -6.56 -1.68 -9.65
CA GLU A 62 -7.47 -2.80 -9.85
C GLU A 62 -6.90 -4.00 -9.08
N ILE A 63 -7.67 -4.47 -8.10
CA ILE A 63 -7.30 -5.57 -7.21
C ILE A 63 -8.08 -6.80 -7.63
N ILE A 64 -7.38 -7.81 -8.13
CA ILE A 64 -7.93 -9.11 -8.50
C ILE A 64 -7.63 -10.07 -7.35
N PHE A 65 -8.65 -10.69 -6.79
CA PHE A 65 -8.50 -11.58 -5.64
C PHE A 65 -9.41 -12.81 -5.73
N LYS A 66 -8.97 -13.87 -5.10
CA LYS A 66 -9.74 -15.09 -4.89
C LYS A 66 -10.41 -15.04 -3.52
N VAL A 67 -11.63 -15.50 -3.44
CA VAL A 67 -12.37 -15.62 -2.19
C VAL A 67 -12.05 -16.96 -1.54
N ASP A 68 -11.43 -16.92 -0.36
CA ASP A 68 -11.03 -18.12 0.37
C ASP A 68 -12.07 -18.59 1.37
N ASP A 69 -12.91 -17.66 1.87
CA ASP A 69 -14.09 -17.98 2.68
C ASP A 69 -15.25 -17.07 2.28
N ASN A 70 -16.49 -17.61 2.38
CA ASN A 70 -17.68 -16.82 2.07
C ASN A 70 -17.69 -15.52 2.88
N THR A 71 -17.84 -14.40 2.20
CA THR A 71 -17.83 -13.09 2.85
C THR A 71 -18.65 -12.06 2.10
N SER A 72 -19.17 -11.07 2.81
CA SER A 72 -19.74 -9.85 2.23
C SER A 72 -18.89 -8.61 2.52
N LYS A 73 -17.71 -8.80 3.14
CA LYS A 73 -16.84 -7.69 3.53
C LYS A 73 -15.38 -8.10 3.45
N ILE A 74 -14.54 -7.20 2.90
CA ILE A 74 -13.08 -7.35 2.92
C ILE A 74 -12.44 -6.07 3.47
N GLN A 75 -11.20 -6.19 3.96
CA GLN A 75 -10.37 -5.04 4.32
C GLN A 75 -9.28 -4.84 3.27
N VAL A 76 -9.19 -3.62 2.71
CA VAL A 76 -8.06 -3.10 1.95
C VAL A 76 -7.44 -1.96 2.76
N ASP A 77 -6.15 -1.73 2.62
CA ASP A 77 -5.46 -0.69 3.39
C ASP A 77 -5.05 0.47 2.46
N LEU A 78 -5.22 1.69 2.96
CA LEU A 78 -4.75 2.93 2.33
C LEU A 78 -4.58 3.99 3.43
N PHE A 79 -3.44 4.67 3.50
CA PHE A 79 -3.18 5.67 4.53
C PHE A 79 -4.19 6.80 4.51
N GLU A 80 -4.54 7.31 5.70
CA GLU A 80 -5.66 8.23 5.97
C GLU A 80 -5.56 9.56 5.20
N ASN A 81 -4.35 10.02 4.92
CA ASN A 81 -4.08 11.23 4.14
C ASN A 81 -4.40 11.08 2.65
N MET A 82 -4.63 9.85 2.17
CA MET A 82 -5.05 9.58 0.81
C MET A 82 -6.59 9.51 0.76
N LYS A 83 -7.18 10.18 -0.21
CA LYS A 83 -8.63 10.25 -0.41
C LYS A 83 -9.11 9.06 -1.25
N ILE A 84 -10.20 8.44 -0.83
CA ILE A 84 -10.90 7.40 -1.59
C ILE A 84 -11.94 8.11 -2.49
N GLU A 85 -11.74 8.04 -3.80
CA GLU A 85 -12.68 8.66 -4.75
C GLU A 85 -13.87 7.74 -5.03
N SER A 86 -13.60 6.46 -5.27
CA SER A 86 -14.62 5.42 -5.41
C SER A 86 -14.02 4.03 -5.37
N ILE A 87 -14.83 3.05 -4.99
CA ILE A 87 -14.50 1.62 -5.10
C ILE A 87 -15.59 1.01 -5.97
N ILE A 88 -15.20 0.39 -7.08
CA ILE A 88 -16.13 -0.12 -8.10
C ILE A 88 -16.02 -1.64 -8.19
N TRP A 89 -17.13 -2.32 -8.18
CA TRP A 89 -17.29 -3.75 -8.40
C TRP A 89 -18.45 -4.01 -9.36
N LYS A 90 -18.24 -4.80 -10.42
CA LYS A 90 -19.27 -5.08 -11.44
C LYS A 90 -19.98 -3.80 -11.95
N ASN A 91 -19.22 -2.74 -12.20
CA ASN A 91 -19.71 -1.41 -12.61
C ASN A 91 -20.63 -0.69 -11.59
N LYS A 92 -20.64 -1.13 -10.34
CA LYS A 92 -21.38 -0.50 -9.25
C LYS A 92 -20.41 0.05 -8.21
N LYS A 93 -20.71 1.23 -7.68
CA LYS A 93 -19.98 1.80 -6.55
C LYS A 93 -20.32 1.02 -5.29
N LEU A 94 -19.29 0.63 -4.55
CA LEU A 94 -19.43 -0.03 -3.25
C LEU A 94 -19.40 0.98 -2.12
N ASP A 95 -20.10 0.66 -1.04
CA ASP A 95 -19.98 1.32 0.23
C ASP A 95 -18.75 0.82 1.00
N TYR A 96 -18.21 1.70 1.83
CA TYR A 96 -17.08 1.35 2.68
C TYR A 96 -17.12 2.11 4.00
N LYS A 97 -16.46 1.56 5.01
CA LYS A 97 -16.14 2.24 6.27
C LYS A 97 -14.64 2.32 6.41
N ARG A 98 -14.14 3.46 6.85
CA ARG A 98 -12.73 3.69 7.09
C ARG A 98 -12.47 3.84 8.59
N ASP A 99 -11.44 3.12 9.07
CA ASP A 99 -10.97 3.19 10.45
C ASP A 99 -9.44 3.24 10.40
N PHE A 100 -8.86 4.41 10.66
CA PHE A 100 -7.47 4.70 10.32
C PHE A 100 -7.18 4.37 8.84
N GLY A 101 -6.09 3.65 8.57
CA GLY A 101 -5.73 3.18 7.23
C GLY A 101 -6.56 1.99 6.72
N ALA A 102 -7.32 1.32 7.58
CA ALA A 102 -8.15 0.18 7.19
C ALA A 102 -9.43 0.65 6.49
N VAL A 103 -9.69 0.12 5.31
CA VAL A 103 -10.87 0.39 4.48
C VAL A 103 -11.68 -0.88 4.38
N PHE A 104 -12.80 -0.93 5.10
CA PHE A 104 -13.74 -2.06 5.09
C PHE A 104 -14.72 -1.87 3.95
N ILE A 105 -14.63 -2.70 2.93
CA ILE A 105 -15.46 -2.65 1.73
C ILE A 105 -16.61 -3.61 1.89
N GLU A 106 -17.84 -3.13 1.75
CA GLU A 106 -19.07 -3.93 1.89
C GLU A 106 -19.64 -4.29 0.51
N PHE A 107 -19.87 -5.57 0.27
CA PHE A 107 -20.46 -6.06 -0.97
C PHE A 107 -21.98 -6.23 -0.80
N PRO A 108 -22.78 -5.92 -1.83
CA PRO A 108 -24.24 -6.03 -1.77
C PRO A 108 -24.74 -7.49 -1.74
N GLU A 109 -23.87 -8.44 -2.01
CA GLU A 109 -24.14 -9.88 -1.98
C GLU A 109 -22.95 -10.62 -1.37
N GLU A 110 -23.20 -11.83 -0.85
CA GLU A 110 -22.13 -12.68 -0.33
C GLU A 110 -21.26 -13.22 -1.47
N LEU A 111 -19.98 -12.92 -1.42
CA LEU A 111 -18.97 -13.50 -2.31
C LEU A 111 -18.75 -14.96 -1.91
N LYS A 112 -18.78 -15.85 -2.89
CA LYS A 112 -18.67 -17.29 -2.65
C LYS A 112 -17.22 -17.76 -2.70
N LYS A 113 -16.88 -18.62 -1.74
CA LYS A 113 -15.57 -19.31 -1.68
C LYS A 113 -15.20 -19.91 -3.04
N GLY A 114 -13.94 -19.73 -3.43
CA GLY A 114 -13.36 -20.20 -4.69
C GLY A 114 -13.65 -19.34 -5.90
N THR A 115 -14.45 -18.28 -5.78
CA THR A 115 -14.67 -17.34 -6.89
C THR A 115 -13.57 -16.29 -6.96
N THR A 116 -13.26 -15.84 -8.18
CA THR A 116 -12.36 -14.69 -8.40
C THR A 116 -13.18 -13.42 -8.56
N GLN A 117 -12.76 -12.38 -7.89
CA GLN A 117 -13.39 -11.07 -7.93
C GLN A 117 -12.38 -9.99 -8.34
N THR A 118 -12.92 -8.88 -8.84
CA THR A 118 -12.10 -7.71 -9.19
C THR A 118 -12.79 -6.46 -8.67
N ILE A 119 -12.05 -5.62 -7.96
CA ILE A 119 -12.47 -4.27 -7.59
C ILE A 119 -11.53 -3.25 -8.20
N THR A 120 -12.05 -2.10 -8.62
CA THR A 120 -11.25 -0.93 -9.02
C THR A 120 -11.32 0.10 -7.92
N PHE A 121 -10.20 0.35 -7.24
CA PHE A 121 -10.09 1.27 -6.14
C PHE A 121 -9.46 2.59 -6.64
N ASN A 122 -10.30 3.62 -6.85
CA ASN A 122 -9.86 4.94 -7.31
C ASN A 122 -9.52 5.81 -6.11
N TYR A 123 -8.38 6.50 -6.18
CA TYR A 123 -7.88 7.30 -5.07
C TYR A 123 -7.04 8.49 -5.55
N SER A 124 -6.84 9.45 -4.66
CA SER A 124 -5.99 10.62 -4.88
C SER A 124 -5.43 11.14 -3.56
N GLY A 125 -4.48 12.03 -3.61
CA GLY A 125 -4.02 12.77 -2.44
C GLY A 125 -2.54 13.08 -2.44
N ASN A 126 -2.09 13.62 -1.31
CA ASN A 126 -0.71 13.95 -1.07
C ASN A 126 -0.10 12.89 -0.14
N PRO A 127 0.77 12.02 -0.64
CA PRO A 127 1.38 10.98 0.18
C PRO A 127 2.26 11.60 1.27
N ILE A 128 2.52 10.83 2.33
CA ILE A 128 3.42 11.24 3.40
C ILE A 128 4.80 11.52 2.83
N ILE A 129 5.43 12.58 3.28
CA ILE A 129 6.82 12.93 2.93
C ILE A 129 7.76 12.29 3.95
N ALA A 130 8.71 11.50 3.48
CA ALA A 130 9.76 10.93 4.31
C ALA A 130 10.66 12.03 4.87
N LYS A 131 11.03 11.92 6.16
CA LYS A 131 11.93 12.85 6.84
C LYS A 131 13.40 12.41 6.73
N ASN A 132 13.62 11.10 6.81
CA ASN A 132 14.95 10.48 6.78
C ASN A 132 14.98 9.29 5.82
N ALA A 133 14.60 9.53 4.55
CA ALA A 133 14.59 8.47 3.55
C ALA A 133 15.98 7.82 3.40
N PRO A 134 16.08 6.52 3.20
CA PRO A 134 15.01 5.53 3.02
C PRO A 134 14.53 4.89 4.34
N TRP A 135 14.97 5.37 5.50
CA TRP A 135 14.79 4.73 6.81
C TRP A 135 13.41 4.95 7.44
N ASP A 136 12.65 5.90 6.92
CA ASP A 136 11.24 6.11 7.26
C ASP A 136 10.40 6.02 5.98
N GLY A 137 9.15 5.56 6.10
CA GLY A 137 8.24 5.48 4.97
C GLY A 137 7.76 6.84 4.49
N GLY A 138 7.62 6.98 3.18
CA GLY A 138 7.10 8.19 2.56
C GLY A 138 7.72 8.49 1.20
N PHE A 139 7.21 9.53 0.59
CA PHE A 139 7.74 10.07 -0.66
C PHE A 139 8.87 11.06 -0.41
N VAL A 140 9.80 11.08 -1.33
CA VAL A 140 10.83 12.12 -1.46
C VAL A 140 10.52 12.89 -2.73
N PHE A 141 10.28 14.19 -2.61
CA PHE A 141 10.18 15.12 -3.74
C PHE A 141 11.34 16.10 -3.61
N THR A 142 12.38 15.89 -4.37
CA THR A 142 13.59 16.71 -4.37
C THR A 142 14.02 17.02 -5.80
N LYS A 143 15.21 17.58 -5.97
CA LYS A 143 15.82 17.85 -7.25
C LYS A 143 17.19 17.23 -7.35
N ASP A 144 17.58 16.84 -8.55
CA ASP A 144 18.93 16.41 -8.83
C ASP A 144 19.91 17.63 -8.94
N LYS A 145 21.19 17.36 -9.21
CA LYS A 145 22.22 18.42 -9.36
C LYS A 145 21.98 19.34 -10.56
N LYS A 146 21.08 18.99 -11.46
CA LYS A 146 20.70 19.77 -12.65
C LYS A 146 19.32 20.41 -12.50
N GLU A 147 18.81 20.48 -11.27
CA GLU A 147 17.50 21.05 -10.94
C GLU A 147 16.29 20.27 -11.52
N ASN A 148 16.49 19.06 -12.07
CA ASN A 148 15.37 18.20 -12.48
C ASN A 148 14.70 17.60 -11.26
N SER A 149 13.38 17.40 -11.34
CA SER A 149 12.63 16.72 -10.29
C SER A 149 13.14 15.30 -10.09
N TRP A 150 13.40 14.95 -8.83
CA TRP A 150 13.75 13.61 -8.39
C TRP A 150 12.72 13.15 -7.38
N ILE A 151 12.01 12.04 -7.71
CA ILE A 151 10.93 11.53 -6.89
C ILE A 151 11.23 10.08 -6.56
N GLY A 152 11.09 9.73 -5.30
CA GLY A 152 11.24 8.36 -4.83
C GLY A 152 10.19 8.03 -3.79
N VAL A 153 9.97 6.74 -3.53
CA VAL A 153 9.13 6.26 -2.45
C VAL A 153 9.87 5.22 -1.64
N ALA A 154 9.75 5.28 -0.33
CA ALA A 154 10.20 4.26 0.60
C ALA A 154 9.00 3.79 1.42
N VAL A 155 8.92 2.49 1.69
CA VAL A 155 7.80 1.90 2.44
C VAL A 155 8.27 1.21 3.72
N GLN A 156 9.55 1.33 4.07
CA GLN A 156 10.13 0.71 5.25
C GLN A 156 9.39 1.12 6.51
N GLY A 157 8.97 0.14 7.31
CA GLY A 157 8.25 0.34 8.57
C GLY A 157 6.80 0.84 8.43
N THR A 158 6.33 1.09 7.20
CA THR A 158 4.99 1.66 6.96
C THR A 158 4.11 0.80 6.07
N GLY A 159 4.69 0.04 5.15
CA GLY A 159 3.96 -0.76 4.16
C GLY A 159 3.57 0.02 2.90
N ALA A 160 3.16 -0.69 1.87
CA ALA A 160 2.82 -0.14 0.56
C ALA A 160 1.54 0.70 0.57
N SER A 161 0.64 0.48 1.51
CA SER A 161 -0.61 1.22 1.66
C SER A 161 -0.42 2.72 1.93
N LEU A 162 0.83 3.16 2.18
CA LEU A 162 1.14 4.58 2.29
C LEU A 162 0.90 5.36 0.97
N TRP A 163 0.91 4.68 -0.19
CA TRP A 163 0.82 5.35 -1.48
C TRP A 163 -0.15 4.71 -2.49
N TYR A 164 -0.57 3.45 -2.32
CA TYR A 164 -1.62 2.83 -3.12
C TYR A 164 -2.46 1.86 -2.31
N PRO A 165 -3.76 1.68 -2.63
CA PRO A 165 -4.62 0.75 -1.91
C PRO A 165 -4.19 -0.69 -2.19
N CYS A 166 -3.93 -1.47 -1.14
CA CYS A 166 -3.52 -2.86 -1.23
C CYS A 166 -3.93 -3.65 0.04
N LYS A 167 -3.81 -4.97 0.00
CA LYS A 167 -3.80 -5.79 1.21
C LYS A 167 -2.39 -5.72 1.79
N ASP A 168 -2.18 -4.77 2.72
CA ASP A 168 -0.86 -4.52 3.31
C ASP A 168 -0.56 -5.57 4.39
N SER A 169 -0.15 -6.74 3.94
CA SER A 169 0.16 -7.90 4.77
C SER A 169 1.40 -8.61 4.24
N GLN A 170 2.35 -8.91 5.13
CA GLN A 170 3.54 -9.68 4.77
C GLN A 170 3.26 -11.16 4.47
N THR A 171 2.04 -11.62 4.70
CA THR A 171 1.63 -13.01 4.47
C THR A 171 0.87 -13.21 3.17
N ASP A 172 0.73 -12.16 2.36
CA ASP A 172 -0.04 -12.18 1.11
C ASP A 172 0.72 -11.45 0.02
N GLU A 173 1.15 -12.17 -0.98
CA GLU A 173 1.79 -11.65 -2.20
C GLU A 173 0.86 -11.91 -3.39
N PRO A 174 0.77 -10.99 -4.38
CA PRO A 174 -0.08 -11.23 -5.54
C PRO A 174 0.48 -12.36 -6.43
N ASP A 175 -0.15 -13.53 -6.40
CA ASP A 175 0.26 -14.76 -7.10
C ASP A 175 0.59 -14.60 -8.58
N ASN A 176 -0.14 -13.70 -9.24
CA ASN A 176 0.01 -13.40 -10.68
C ASN A 176 0.72 -12.07 -10.92
N GLY A 177 1.46 -11.58 -9.92
CA GLY A 177 2.27 -10.38 -10.03
C GLY A 177 1.48 -9.07 -10.10
N ALA A 178 2.07 -8.07 -10.73
CA ALA A 178 1.44 -6.77 -10.87
C ALA A 178 1.85 -6.06 -12.18
N SER A 179 0.93 -5.27 -12.72
CA SER A 179 1.28 -4.22 -13.68
C SER A 179 1.37 -2.87 -12.97
N ILE A 180 2.40 -2.10 -13.29
CA ILE A 180 2.64 -0.80 -12.69
C ILE A 180 2.77 0.21 -13.82
N LYS A 181 1.79 1.12 -13.93
CA LYS A 181 1.76 2.18 -14.92
C LYS A 181 1.85 3.51 -14.20
N VAL A 182 2.91 4.27 -14.48
CA VAL A 182 3.16 5.55 -13.81
C VAL A 182 3.34 6.64 -14.85
N ALA A 183 2.42 7.61 -14.84
CA ALA A 183 2.52 8.82 -15.64
C ALA A 183 3.25 9.91 -14.85
N VAL A 184 4.30 10.46 -15.46
CA VAL A 184 5.11 11.57 -14.94
C VAL A 184 5.23 12.68 -15.99
N PRO A 185 5.51 13.94 -15.61
CA PRO A 185 5.70 15.02 -16.57
C PRO A 185 6.72 14.67 -17.65
N ASN A 186 6.49 15.14 -18.85
CA ASN A 186 7.42 14.95 -19.97
C ASN A 186 8.84 15.41 -19.59
N GLY A 187 9.83 14.63 -19.99
CA GLY A 187 11.23 14.83 -19.60
C GLY A 187 11.66 14.05 -18.35
N LEU A 188 10.72 13.51 -17.58
CA LEU A 188 11.01 12.55 -16.50
C LEU A 188 10.81 11.11 -16.97
N MET A 189 11.54 10.19 -16.36
CA MET A 189 11.41 8.76 -16.57
C MET A 189 11.04 8.09 -15.25
N ASN A 190 10.00 7.25 -15.26
CA ASN A 190 9.71 6.38 -14.15
C ASN A 190 10.53 5.09 -14.25
N VAL A 191 11.10 4.67 -13.13
CA VAL A 191 11.74 3.36 -12.94
C VAL A 191 11.01 2.65 -11.81
N SER A 192 10.57 1.43 -12.07
CA SER A 192 9.80 0.61 -11.13
C SER A 192 10.31 -0.83 -11.08
N ASN A 193 9.66 -1.65 -10.27
CA ASN A 193 9.94 -3.07 -10.18
C ASN A 193 9.61 -3.80 -11.48
N GLY A 194 10.31 -4.89 -11.75
CA GLY A 194 9.99 -5.79 -12.84
C GLY A 194 10.63 -5.44 -14.18
N ARG A 195 9.93 -5.76 -15.26
CA ARG A 195 10.38 -5.57 -16.64
C ARG A 195 9.68 -4.36 -17.26
N PHE A 196 10.47 -3.46 -17.82
CA PHE A 196 9.94 -2.37 -18.63
C PHE A 196 9.26 -2.89 -19.90
N LEU A 197 8.03 -2.46 -20.15
CA LEU A 197 7.23 -2.84 -21.32
C LEU A 197 7.21 -1.78 -22.39
N GLY A 198 7.30 -0.51 -22.01
CA GLY A 198 7.25 0.61 -22.93
C GLY A 198 6.77 1.90 -22.28
N SER A 199 6.72 2.96 -23.07
CA SER A 199 6.20 4.24 -22.64
C SER A 199 5.21 4.80 -23.66
N THR A 200 4.26 5.63 -23.19
CA THR A 200 3.23 6.27 -24.02
C THR A 200 3.15 7.75 -23.66
N ASP A 201 3.35 8.61 -24.63
CA ASP A 201 3.06 10.05 -24.51
C ASP A 201 1.53 10.24 -24.45
N LEU A 202 1.03 10.77 -23.33
CA LEU A 202 -0.40 10.97 -23.11
C LEU A 202 -0.98 12.21 -23.81
N LYS A 203 -0.12 13.01 -24.46
CA LYS A 203 -0.49 14.26 -25.16
C LYS A 203 -1.09 15.34 -24.25
N ASP A 204 -0.89 15.23 -22.96
CA ASP A 204 -1.35 16.17 -21.92
C ASP A 204 -0.18 16.74 -21.07
N GLY A 205 1.04 16.61 -21.56
CA GLY A 205 2.27 17.03 -20.88
C GLY A 205 2.87 15.92 -20.01
N TYR A 206 2.36 14.70 -20.09
CA TYR A 206 2.83 13.55 -19.34
C TYR A 206 3.20 12.37 -20.25
N THR A 207 4.16 11.58 -19.81
CA THR A 207 4.51 10.27 -20.38
C THR A 207 4.22 9.19 -19.37
N ARG A 208 3.47 8.16 -19.75
CA ARG A 208 3.23 6.97 -18.93
C ARG A 208 4.29 5.92 -19.23
N TRP A 209 4.80 5.31 -18.17
CA TRP A 209 5.82 4.25 -18.19
C TRP A 209 5.18 2.97 -17.65
N ASP A 210 5.22 1.90 -18.44
CA ASP A 210 4.53 0.65 -18.18
C ASP A 210 5.54 -0.43 -17.77
N TRP A 211 5.28 -1.09 -16.65
CA TRP A 211 6.10 -2.14 -16.06
C TRP A 211 5.27 -3.37 -15.72
N GLU A 212 5.89 -4.55 -15.80
CA GLU A 212 5.29 -5.82 -15.40
C GLU A 212 6.23 -6.54 -14.43
N VAL A 213 5.72 -6.94 -13.29
CA VAL A 213 6.46 -7.65 -12.26
C VAL A 213 5.75 -8.96 -11.91
N LYS A 214 6.50 -10.07 -11.88
CA LYS A 214 5.94 -11.39 -11.56
C LYS A 214 5.90 -11.65 -10.06
N ASN A 215 6.96 -11.26 -9.35
CA ASN A 215 7.07 -11.40 -7.90
C ASN A 215 7.33 -10.00 -7.34
N PRO A 216 6.28 -9.19 -7.13
CA PRO A 216 6.43 -7.84 -6.64
C PRO A 216 6.93 -7.84 -5.19
N ILE A 217 7.78 -6.87 -4.91
CA ILE A 217 8.19 -6.48 -3.57
C ILE A 217 7.80 -5.03 -3.34
N ASN A 218 7.50 -4.69 -2.11
CA ASN A 218 7.13 -3.31 -1.74
C ASN A 218 8.28 -2.34 -1.95
#